data_e0a5c406c45f13d377994c5393774f96
#
_entry.id   e0a5c406c45f13d377994c5393774f96
#
_cell.length_a   1.000
_cell.length_b   1.000
_cell.length_c   1.000
_cell.angle_alpha   90.00
_cell.angle_beta   90.00
_cell.angle_gamma   90.00
#
_symmetry.space_group_name_H-M   'P 1'
#
loop_
_entity.id
_entity.type
_entity.pdbx_description
1 polymer ?
#
loop_
_entity_poly.entity_id
_entity_poly.type
_entity_poly.pdbx_seq_one_letter_code
_entity_poly.pdbx_strand_id
1 'polypeptide(L)'
;TKLENGKAEAAAKLADARQKLENAQAQIDSGKVQLENSKAEVAATEQTLAQKQTEVQNGTAALDQGIVQLNQQIEQLNAVKAQYEALKESGMTDEETLAALEQMSMQIQIGDAAVVEAQAQIDQTRAQLQYAQGQIDNGYAQLEAARQQIAGAEAGIISGEQEIASGWEEYYAGEAEANAEIAEGEQKIAEAQAELADAKAEVAELEKPKWYIYDRNDLPDYSGYGDNADRMKAIGEVFPVIFFLVAALISLTTMTRMVEE
;
A
#
# COMPACT_ATOMS: atom_id res chain seq x y z
N THR A 1 -23.63 -17.63 42.64
CA THR A 1 -24.92 -16.88 42.62
C THR A 1 -25.20 -16.30 41.23
N LYS A 2 -26.46 -15.89 40.93
CA LYS A 2 -26.75 -15.28 39.60
C LYS A 2 -25.91 -14.03 39.35
N LEU A 3 -25.69 -13.19 40.36
CA LEU A 3 -24.83 -12.00 40.26
C LEU A 3 -23.38 -12.37 39.92
N GLU A 4 -22.81 -13.36 40.57
CA GLU A 4 -21.44 -13.80 40.29
C GLU A 4 -21.27 -14.42 38.89
N ASN A 5 -22.26 -15.18 38.45
CA ASN A 5 -22.27 -15.65 37.05
C ASN A 5 -22.37 -14.51 36.05
N GLY A 6 -23.21 -13.50 36.31
CA GLY A 6 -23.32 -12.30 35.49
C GLY A 6 -22.00 -11.50 35.44
N LYS A 7 -21.34 -11.31 36.61
CA LYS A 7 -20.01 -10.69 36.68
C LYS A 7 -18.97 -11.45 35.87
N ALA A 8 -18.92 -12.76 36.00
CA ALA A 8 -17.99 -13.60 35.27
C ALA A 8 -18.24 -13.55 33.74
N GLU A 9 -19.50 -13.56 33.32
CA GLU A 9 -19.87 -13.44 31.92
C GLU A 9 -19.53 -12.05 31.35
N ALA A 10 -19.84 -10.97 32.08
CA ALA A 10 -19.46 -9.63 31.69
C ALA A 10 -17.94 -9.46 31.57
N ALA A 11 -17.20 -9.94 32.57
CA ALA A 11 -15.73 -9.91 32.54
C ALA A 11 -15.14 -10.71 31.35
N ALA A 12 -15.72 -11.87 31.05
CA ALA A 12 -15.29 -12.68 29.90
C ALA A 12 -15.55 -11.97 28.56
N LYS A 13 -16.72 -11.35 28.39
CA LYS A 13 -17.05 -10.59 27.18
C LYS A 13 -16.18 -9.35 27.00
N LEU A 14 -15.90 -8.62 28.09
CA LEU A 14 -14.98 -7.48 28.10
C LEU A 14 -13.57 -7.93 27.72
N ALA A 15 -13.07 -9.03 28.30
CA ALA A 15 -11.76 -9.56 27.97
C ALA A 15 -11.65 -9.96 26.49
N ASP A 16 -12.66 -10.62 25.93
CA ASP A 16 -12.71 -10.99 24.50
C ASP A 16 -12.75 -9.73 23.60
N ALA A 17 -13.58 -8.75 23.94
CA ALA A 17 -13.66 -7.49 23.21
C ALA A 17 -12.32 -6.75 23.21
N ARG A 18 -11.68 -6.64 24.37
CA ARG A 18 -10.35 -6.02 24.52
C ARG A 18 -9.31 -6.74 23.68
N GLN A 19 -9.26 -8.04 23.75
CA GLN A 19 -8.31 -8.83 22.97
C GLN A 19 -8.48 -8.64 21.46
N LYS A 20 -9.73 -8.53 20.99
CA LYS A 20 -10.03 -8.27 19.58
C LYS A 20 -9.55 -6.88 19.17
N LEU A 21 -9.76 -5.85 19.99
CA LEU A 21 -9.26 -4.49 19.73
C LEU A 21 -7.73 -4.46 19.71
N GLU A 22 -7.07 -5.09 20.65
CA GLU A 22 -5.60 -5.21 20.68
C GLU A 22 -5.05 -5.91 19.42
N ASN A 23 -5.71 -6.97 18.97
CA ASN A 23 -5.35 -7.69 17.75
C ASN A 23 -5.57 -6.82 16.50
N ALA A 24 -6.66 -6.09 16.43
CA ALA A 24 -6.95 -5.16 15.34
C ALA A 24 -5.90 -4.04 15.29
N GLN A 25 -5.52 -3.48 16.44
CA GLN A 25 -4.45 -2.48 16.54
C GLN A 25 -3.12 -3.03 16.01
N ALA A 26 -2.73 -4.23 16.45
CA ALA A 26 -1.51 -4.87 15.98
C ALA A 26 -1.49 -5.10 14.46
N GLN A 27 -2.64 -5.39 13.86
CA GLN A 27 -2.77 -5.54 12.42
C GLN A 27 -2.65 -4.19 11.69
N ILE A 28 -3.25 -3.12 12.20
CA ILE A 28 -3.05 -1.77 11.67
C ILE A 28 -1.58 -1.36 11.75
N ASP A 29 -0.91 -1.60 12.87
CA ASP A 29 0.50 -1.28 13.03
C ASP A 29 1.39 -2.06 12.05
N SER A 30 1.09 -3.34 11.83
CA SER A 30 1.74 -4.14 10.79
C SER A 30 1.48 -3.58 9.38
N GLY A 31 0.24 -3.18 9.10
CA GLY A 31 -0.14 -2.55 7.85
C GLY A 31 0.62 -1.24 7.58
N LYS A 32 0.83 -0.42 8.62
CA LYS A 32 1.65 0.80 8.54
C LYS A 32 3.09 0.50 8.15
N VAL A 33 3.70 -0.50 8.76
CA VAL A 33 5.08 -0.90 8.42
C VAL A 33 5.17 -1.36 6.96
N GLN A 34 4.21 -2.14 6.49
CA GLN A 34 4.17 -2.57 5.09
C GLN A 34 3.98 -1.38 4.14
N LEU A 35 3.13 -0.44 4.50
CA LEU A 35 2.90 0.79 3.75
C LEU A 35 4.17 1.62 3.61
N GLU A 36 4.91 1.83 4.70
CA GLU A 36 6.18 2.56 4.66
C GLU A 36 7.24 1.85 3.80
N ASN A 37 7.31 0.52 3.85
CA ASN A 37 8.17 -0.26 2.96
C ASN A 37 7.78 -0.06 1.48
N SER A 38 6.48 -0.10 1.17
CA SER A 38 5.99 0.12 -0.19
C SER A 38 6.30 1.54 -0.69
N LYS A 39 6.18 2.56 0.16
CA LYS A 39 6.58 3.93 -0.16
C LYS A 39 8.08 4.03 -0.46
N ALA A 40 8.92 3.36 0.33
CA ALA A 40 10.35 3.33 0.11
C ALA A 40 10.71 2.64 -1.22
N GLU A 41 10.04 1.54 -1.57
CA GLU A 41 10.22 0.85 -2.85
C GLU A 41 9.80 1.73 -4.04
N VAL A 42 8.68 2.44 -3.93
CA VAL A 42 8.22 3.41 -4.94
C VAL A 42 9.24 4.53 -5.13
N ALA A 43 9.77 5.11 -4.05
CA ALA A 43 10.78 6.16 -4.12
C ALA A 43 12.09 5.67 -4.77
N ALA A 44 12.55 4.47 -4.44
CA ALA A 44 13.74 3.86 -5.05
C ALA A 44 13.54 3.58 -6.56
N THR A 45 12.35 3.10 -6.94
CA THR A 45 11.99 2.87 -8.33
C THR A 45 11.95 4.18 -9.11
N GLU A 46 11.37 5.24 -8.54
CA GLU A 46 11.34 6.57 -9.14
C GLU A 46 12.75 7.11 -9.41
N GLN A 47 13.64 6.98 -8.44
CA GLN A 47 15.04 7.39 -8.61
C GLN A 47 15.73 6.60 -9.73
N THR A 48 15.47 5.29 -9.81
CA THR A 48 16.04 4.43 -10.86
C THR A 48 15.50 4.82 -12.24
N LEU A 49 14.21 5.10 -12.37
CA LEU A 49 13.62 5.56 -13.63
C LEU A 49 14.17 6.93 -14.05
N ALA A 50 14.35 7.87 -13.11
CA ALA A 50 14.95 9.17 -13.39
C ALA A 50 16.40 9.04 -13.89
N GLN A 51 17.18 8.14 -13.33
CA GLN A 51 18.54 7.85 -13.81
C GLN A 51 18.52 7.29 -15.24
N LYS A 52 17.69 6.29 -15.51
CA LYS A 52 17.53 5.71 -16.86
C LYS A 52 17.04 6.74 -17.86
N GLN A 53 16.13 7.63 -17.47
CA GLN A 53 15.68 8.73 -18.32
C GLN A 53 16.83 9.66 -18.71
N THR A 54 17.72 9.96 -17.76
CA THR A 54 18.92 10.78 -18.01
C THR A 54 19.88 10.04 -18.96
N GLU A 55 20.05 8.74 -18.80
CA GLU A 55 20.87 7.92 -19.71
C GLU A 55 20.32 7.93 -21.14
N VAL A 56 19.01 7.77 -21.31
CA VAL A 56 18.36 7.85 -22.63
C VAL A 56 18.53 9.23 -23.24
N GLN A 57 18.34 10.30 -22.46
CA GLN A 57 18.56 11.68 -22.95
C GLN A 57 20.00 11.91 -23.41
N ASN A 58 20.99 11.46 -22.63
CA ASN A 58 22.39 11.56 -22.99
C ASN A 58 22.71 10.72 -24.25
N GLY A 59 22.16 9.52 -24.33
CA GLY A 59 22.29 8.66 -25.51
C GLY A 59 21.68 9.29 -26.77
N THR A 60 20.53 9.93 -26.63
CA THR A 60 19.87 10.65 -27.74
C THR A 60 20.73 11.83 -28.20
N ALA A 61 21.27 12.64 -27.29
CA ALA A 61 22.15 13.73 -27.61
C ALA A 61 23.45 13.26 -28.32
N ALA A 62 24.03 12.13 -27.89
CA ALA A 62 25.18 11.53 -28.55
C ALA A 62 24.84 11.00 -29.94
N LEU A 63 23.66 10.41 -30.11
CA LEU A 63 23.17 9.96 -31.42
C LEU A 63 22.97 11.15 -32.38
N ASP A 64 22.41 12.24 -31.92
CA ASP A 64 22.22 13.45 -32.72
C ASP A 64 23.56 14.04 -33.18
N GLN A 65 24.57 14.06 -32.30
CA GLN A 65 25.93 14.45 -32.66
C GLN A 65 26.54 13.51 -33.71
N GLY A 66 26.33 12.19 -33.55
CA GLY A 66 26.77 11.21 -34.54
C GLY A 66 26.12 11.42 -35.91
N ILE A 67 24.84 11.74 -35.95
CA ILE A 67 24.11 12.07 -37.18
C ILE A 67 24.69 13.32 -37.85
N VAL A 68 25.02 14.36 -37.11
CA VAL A 68 25.65 15.57 -37.65
C VAL A 68 27.00 15.24 -38.25
N GLN A 69 27.83 14.43 -37.58
CA GLN A 69 29.13 14.01 -38.10
C GLN A 69 29.00 13.16 -39.38
N LEU A 70 28.04 12.23 -39.40
CA LEU A 70 27.78 11.42 -40.60
C LEU A 70 27.34 12.31 -41.77
N ASN A 71 26.49 13.28 -41.55
CA ASN A 71 26.07 14.20 -42.61
C ASN A 71 27.26 14.98 -43.17
N GLN A 72 28.17 15.45 -42.33
CA GLN A 72 29.39 16.12 -42.76
C GLN A 72 30.29 15.21 -43.60
N GLN A 73 30.42 13.92 -43.23
CA GLN A 73 31.17 12.90 -44.01
C GLN A 73 30.50 12.66 -45.36
N ILE A 74 29.16 12.57 -45.39
CA ILE A 74 28.38 12.44 -46.65
C ILE A 74 28.61 13.61 -47.56
N GLU A 75 28.62 14.86 -47.05
CA GLU A 75 28.88 16.06 -47.81
C GLU A 75 30.32 16.02 -48.43
N GLN A 76 31.33 15.64 -47.62
CA GLN A 76 32.70 15.50 -48.10
C GLN A 76 32.80 14.40 -49.17
N LEU A 77 32.15 13.26 -48.97
CA LEU A 77 32.12 12.18 -49.94
C LEU A 77 31.46 12.62 -51.27
N ASN A 78 30.35 13.36 -51.17
CA ASN A 78 29.67 13.88 -52.35
C ASN A 78 30.53 14.92 -53.10
N ALA A 79 31.36 15.71 -52.40
CA ALA A 79 32.34 16.59 -53.06
C ALA A 79 33.40 15.79 -53.82
N VAL A 80 33.92 14.69 -53.25
CA VAL A 80 34.86 13.78 -53.93
C VAL A 80 34.20 13.11 -55.15
N LYS A 81 32.96 12.65 -55.04
CA LYS A 81 32.19 12.11 -56.17
C LYS A 81 32.03 13.13 -57.30
N ALA A 82 31.69 14.38 -56.97
CA ALA A 82 31.56 15.45 -57.95
C ALA A 82 32.90 15.75 -58.67
N GLN A 83 34.01 15.76 -57.92
CA GLN A 83 35.34 15.88 -58.51
C GLN A 83 35.71 14.71 -59.43
N TYR A 84 35.38 13.50 -59.00
CA TYR A 84 35.61 12.29 -59.79
C TYR A 84 34.83 12.35 -61.13
N GLU A 85 33.55 12.70 -61.10
CA GLU A 85 32.75 12.80 -62.33
C GLU A 85 33.25 13.96 -63.24
N ALA A 86 33.58 15.12 -62.68
CA ALA A 86 34.16 16.20 -63.46
C ALA A 86 35.48 15.86 -64.13
N LEU A 87 36.37 15.11 -63.42
CA LEU A 87 37.64 14.68 -63.97
C LEU A 87 37.44 13.62 -65.08
N LYS A 88 36.51 12.71 -64.88
CA LYS A 88 36.11 11.70 -65.86
C LYS A 88 35.50 12.31 -67.14
N GLU A 89 34.62 13.35 -66.97
CA GLU A 89 34.03 14.07 -68.10
C GLU A 89 35.06 14.92 -68.88
N SER A 90 36.16 15.29 -68.28
CA SER A 90 37.23 16.06 -68.95
C SER A 90 37.86 15.31 -70.11
N GLY A 91 37.74 13.95 -70.14
CA GLY A 91 38.25 13.13 -71.22
C GLY A 91 39.78 13.03 -71.29
N MET A 92 40.50 13.56 -70.29
CA MET A 92 41.94 13.43 -70.21
C MET A 92 42.39 11.95 -69.97
N THR A 93 43.36 11.47 -70.71
CA THR A 93 43.82 10.07 -70.68
C THR A 93 45.30 9.96 -70.34
N ASP A 94 45.88 11.02 -69.74
CA ASP A 94 47.24 10.95 -69.24
C ASP A 94 47.37 9.99 -68.03
N GLU A 95 48.54 9.47 -67.76
CA GLU A 95 48.79 8.49 -66.73
C GLU A 95 48.49 9.02 -65.33
N GLU A 96 48.70 10.33 -65.07
CA GLU A 96 48.43 11.03 -63.80
C GLU A 96 46.95 11.15 -63.56
N THR A 97 46.18 11.53 -64.57
CA THR A 97 44.68 11.63 -64.45
C THR A 97 44.03 10.28 -64.26
N LEU A 98 44.52 9.23 -64.90
CA LEU A 98 43.99 7.87 -64.70
C LEU A 98 44.29 7.36 -63.28
N ALA A 99 45.51 7.61 -62.77
CA ALA A 99 45.87 7.24 -61.39
C ALA A 99 45.03 8.01 -60.34
N ALA A 100 44.77 9.28 -60.60
CA ALA A 100 43.88 10.09 -59.72
C ALA A 100 42.45 9.57 -59.74
N LEU A 101 41.89 9.18 -60.89
CA LEU A 101 40.55 8.60 -60.98
C LEU A 101 40.47 7.26 -60.27
N GLU A 102 41.48 6.39 -60.35
CA GLU A 102 41.52 5.13 -59.65
C GLU A 102 41.57 5.31 -58.13
N GLN A 103 42.38 6.25 -57.64
CA GLN A 103 42.48 6.62 -56.22
C GLN A 103 41.16 7.18 -55.71
N MET A 104 40.51 8.10 -56.42
CA MET A 104 39.23 8.66 -56.06
C MET A 104 38.14 7.61 -56.08
N SER A 105 38.10 6.70 -57.06
CA SER A 105 37.16 5.58 -57.12
C SER A 105 37.27 4.70 -55.88
N MET A 106 38.48 4.36 -55.46
CA MET A 106 38.72 3.57 -54.25
C MET A 106 38.29 4.31 -52.99
N GLN A 107 38.58 5.61 -52.90
CA GLN A 107 38.15 6.47 -51.80
C GLN A 107 36.63 6.58 -51.71
N ILE A 108 35.93 6.72 -52.84
CA ILE A 108 34.46 6.73 -52.91
C ILE A 108 33.88 5.41 -52.41
N GLN A 109 34.43 4.27 -52.88
CA GLN A 109 33.96 2.94 -52.47
C GLN A 109 34.07 2.71 -50.95
N ILE A 110 35.24 3.09 -50.38
CA ILE A 110 35.48 3.02 -48.94
C ILE A 110 34.53 3.97 -48.20
N GLY A 111 34.36 5.19 -48.69
CA GLY A 111 33.47 6.19 -48.09
C GLY A 111 31.98 5.76 -48.09
N ASP A 112 31.52 5.22 -49.21
CA ASP A 112 30.14 4.70 -49.32
C ASP A 112 29.92 3.54 -48.34
N ALA A 113 30.87 2.60 -48.26
CA ALA A 113 30.79 1.51 -47.28
C ALA A 113 30.74 2.01 -45.83
N ALA A 114 31.58 2.99 -45.50
CA ALA A 114 31.61 3.61 -44.15
C ALA A 114 30.29 4.35 -43.80
N VAL A 115 29.70 5.05 -44.77
CA VAL A 115 28.41 5.71 -44.62
C VAL A 115 27.29 4.70 -44.34
N VAL A 116 27.25 3.60 -45.12
CA VAL A 116 26.24 2.55 -44.91
C VAL A 116 26.36 1.92 -43.51
N GLU A 117 27.60 1.63 -43.10
CA GLU A 117 27.87 1.04 -41.78
C GLU A 117 27.47 2.02 -40.66
N ALA A 118 27.85 3.31 -40.75
CA ALA A 118 27.51 4.32 -39.76
C ALA A 118 25.98 4.55 -39.68
N GLN A 119 25.28 4.54 -40.82
CA GLN A 119 23.84 4.63 -40.85
C GLN A 119 23.19 3.44 -40.14
N ALA A 120 23.65 2.23 -40.38
CA ALA A 120 23.18 1.02 -39.73
C ALA A 120 23.37 1.10 -38.17
N GLN A 121 24.52 1.59 -37.71
CA GLN A 121 24.80 1.81 -36.29
C GLN A 121 23.86 2.85 -35.67
N ILE A 122 23.63 3.95 -36.39
CA ILE A 122 22.67 5.00 -35.97
C ILE A 122 21.25 4.42 -35.82
N ASP A 123 20.79 3.64 -36.81
CA ASP A 123 19.45 3.04 -36.77
C ASP A 123 19.32 2.00 -35.65
N GLN A 124 20.35 1.20 -35.41
CA GLN A 124 20.38 0.27 -34.28
C GLN A 124 20.36 1.01 -32.94
N THR A 125 21.16 2.05 -32.78
CA THR A 125 21.21 2.86 -31.56
C THR A 125 19.87 3.55 -31.32
N ARG A 126 19.26 4.10 -32.37
CA ARG A 126 17.92 4.72 -32.30
C ARG A 126 16.88 3.72 -31.82
N ALA A 127 16.86 2.52 -32.36
CA ALA A 127 15.95 1.46 -31.95
C ALA A 127 16.14 1.06 -30.48
N GLN A 128 17.38 0.98 -30.01
CA GLN A 128 17.70 0.70 -28.60
C GLN A 128 17.20 1.80 -27.67
N LEU A 129 17.42 3.08 -28.03
CA LEU A 129 16.95 4.23 -27.26
C LEU A 129 15.42 4.29 -27.20
N GLN A 130 14.75 4.03 -28.33
CA GLN A 130 13.28 3.96 -28.36
C GLN A 130 12.74 2.83 -27.48
N TYR A 131 13.36 1.67 -27.52
CA TYR A 131 13.00 0.56 -26.64
C TYR A 131 13.19 0.91 -25.16
N ALA A 132 14.35 1.51 -24.81
CA ALA A 132 14.63 1.95 -23.45
C ALA A 132 13.63 3.01 -22.97
N GLN A 133 13.26 3.98 -23.82
CA GLN A 133 12.22 4.98 -23.51
C GLN A 133 10.88 4.30 -23.25
N GLY A 134 10.47 3.35 -24.08
CA GLY A 134 9.22 2.60 -23.87
C GLY A 134 9.21 1.82 -22.54
N GLN A 135 10.35 1.29 -22.11
CA GLN A 135 10.46 0.66 -20.79
C GLN A 135 10.33 1.67 -19.64
N ILE A 136 10.90 2.85 -19.80
CA ILE A 136 10.79 3.94 -18.82
C ILE A 136 9.35 4.40 -18.71
N ASP A 137 8.66 4.63 -19.83
CA ASP A 137 7.25 5.04 -19.86
C ASP A 137 6.34 4.01 -19.17
N ASN A 138 6.55 2.72 -19.44
CA ASN A 138 5.87 1.63 -18.73
C ASN A 138 6.19 1.62 -17.24
N GLY A 139 7.44 1.89 -16.86
CA GLY A 139 7.85 1.99 -15.47
C GLY A 139 7.14 3.12 -14.73
N TYR A 140 7.01 4.30 -15.35
CA TYR A 140 6.25 5.42 -14.78
C TYR A 140 4.75 5.11 -14.65
N ALA A 141 4.16 4.40 -15.60
CA ALA A 141 2.77 3.97 -15.51
C ALA A 141 2.54 3.00 -14.32
N GLN A 142 3.47 2.06 -14.12
CA GLN A 142 3.42 1.15 -12.96
C GLN A 142 3.62 1.89 -11.64
N LEU A 143 4.52 2.86 -11.61
CA LEU A 143 4.78 3.70 -10.45
C LEU A 143 3.55 4.52 -10.06
N GLU A 144 2.83 5.08 -11.02
CA GLU A 144 1.57 5.79 -10.78
C GLU A 144 0.49 4.86 -10.22
N ALA A 145 0.35 3.66 -10.77
CA ALA A 145 -0.56 2.65 -10.23
C ALA A 145 -0.19 2.27 -8.78
N ALA A 146 1.10 2.09 -8.48
CA ALA A 146 1.58 1.80 -7.14
C ALA A 146 1.28 2.96 -6.16
N ARG A 147 1.44 4.21 -6.58
CA ARG A 147 1.07 5.40 -5.78
C ARG A 147 -0.43 5.44 -5.45
N GLN A 148 -1.28 5.11 -6.41
CA GLN A 148 -2.73 5.04 -6.18
C GLN A 148 -3.08 3.93 -5.18
N GLN A 149 -2.41 2.79 -5.25
CA GLN A 149 -2.59 1.70 -4.28
C GLN A 149 -2.13 2.11 -2.88
N ILE A 150 -0.98 2.80 -2.76
CA ILE A 150 -0.48 3.36 -1.51
C ILE A 150 -1.50 4.34 -0.92
N ALA A 151 -2.04 5.26 -1.72
CA ALA A 151 -3.05 6.21 -1.26
C ALA A 151 -4.33 5.51 -0.77
N GLY A 152 -4.76 4.46 -1.46
CA GLY A 152 -5.87 3.61 -1.01
C GLY A 152 -5.57 2.89 0.32
N ALA A 153 -4.36 2.37 0.47
CA ALA A 153 -3.91 1.73 1.70
C ALA A 153 -3.83 2.72 2.88
N GLU A 154 -3.33 3.94 2.64
CA GLU A 154 -3.32 5.01 3.64
C GLU A 154 -4.73 5.36 4.12
N ALA A 155 -5.66 5.57 3.19
CA ALA A 155 -7.05 5.86 3.52
C ALA A 155 -7.69 4.73 4.33
N GLY A 156 -7.41 3.48 3.99
CA GLY A 156 -7.88 2.31 4.72
C GLY A 156 -7.31 2.21 6.13
N ILE A 157 -6.01 2.50 6.31
CA ILE A 157 -5.37 2.54 7.64
C ILE A 157 -6.01 3.62 8.50
N ILE A 158 -6.20 4.84 7.96
CA ILE A 158 -6.85 5.94 8.68
C ILE A 158 -8.27 5.56 9.12
N SER A 159 -9.05 4.96 8.23
CA SER A 159 -10.39 4.47 8.56
C SER A 159 -10.36 3.41 9.66
N GLY A 160 -9.46 2.43 9.54
CA GLY A 160 -9.29 1.38 10.55
C GLY A 160 -8.87 1.94 11.91
N GLU A 161 -7.99 2.95 11.96
CA GLU A 161 -7.61 3.64 13.20
C GLU A 161 -8.80 4.34 13.85
N GLN A 162 -9.63 5.02 13.06
CA GLN A 162 -10.85 5.67 13.56
C GLN A 162 -11.84 4.65 14.12
N GLU A 163 -12.03 3.53 13.44
CA GLU A 163 -12.91 2.46 13.90
C GLU A 163 -12.39 1.82 15.20
N ILE A 164 -11.07 1.59 15.31
CA ILE A 164 -10.46 1.08 16.54
C ILE A 164 -10.61 2.10 17.67
N ALA A 165 -10.39 3.39 17.42
CA ALA A 165 -10.57 4.43 18.41
C ALA A 165 -12.01 4.48 18.93
N SER A 166 -13.00 4.45 18.03
CA SER A 166 -14.41 4.37 18.40
C SER A 166 -14.73 3.09 19.17
N GLY A 167 -14.15 1.95 18.76
CA GLY A 167 -14.32 0.69 19.46
C GLY A 167 -13.75 0.70 20.88
N TRP A 168 -12.64 1.40 21.11
CA TRP A 168 -12.11 1.60 22.46
C TRP A 168 -13.00 2.52 23.31
N GLU A 169 -13.54 3.59 22.73
CA GLU A 169 -14.50 4.47 23.43
C GLU A 169 -15.75 3.69 23.88
N GLU A 170 -16.32 2.88 22.99
CA GLU A 170 -17.47 2.02 23.28
C GLU A 170 -17.13 0.97 24.33
N TYR A 171 -15.93 0.37 24.26
CA TYR A 171 -15.45 -0.60 25.25
C TYR A 171 -15.38 0.03 26.65
N TYR A 172 -14.73 1.19 26.79
CA TYR A 172 -14.62 1.86 28.09
C TYR A 172 -15.95 2.35 28.63
N ALA A 173 -16.84 2.83 27.77
CA ALA A 173 -18.18 3.20 28.15
C ALA A 173 -18.96 1.98 28.68
N GLY A 174 -18.90 0.86 27.97
CA GLY A 174 -19.54 -0.40 28.37
C GLY A 174 -18.93 -0.99 29.66
N GLU A 175 -17.60 -0.89 29.82
CA GLU A 175 -16.93 -1.31 31.06
C GLU A 175 -17.38 -0.46 32.27
N ALA A 176 -17.45 0.85 32.10
CA ALA A 176 -17.89 1.76 33.15
C ALA A 176 -19.36 1.50 33.55
N GLU A 177 -20.23 1.29 32.58
CA GLU A 177 -21.63 0.98 32.81
C GLU A 177 -21.79 -0.38 33.49
N ALA A 178 -21.10 -1.42 33.03
CA ALA A 178 -21.13 -2.74 33.67
C ALA A 178 -20.65 -2.68 35.13
N ASN A 179 -19.59 -1.91 35.41
CA ASN A 179 -19.08 -1.72 36.77
C ASN A 179 -20.08 -0.95 37.65
N ALA A 180 -20.76 0.07 37.14
CA ALA A 180 -21.77 0.82 37.85
C ALA A 180 -22.99 -0.06 38.23
N GLU A 181 -23.48 -0.85 37.28
CA GLU A 181 -24.58 -1.77 37.50
C GLU A 181 -24.23 -2.89 38.50
N ILE A 182 -23.00 -3.40 38.43
CA ILE A 182 -22.49 -4.38 39.40
C ILE A 182 -22.48 -3.77 40.79
N ALA A 183 -22.00 -2.53 40.96
CA ALA A 183 -21.93 -1.83 42.22
C ALA A 183 -23.33 -1.56 42.79
N GLU A 184 -24.28 -1.13 41.97
CA GLU A 184 -25.66 -0.94 42.35
C GLU A 184 -26.32 -2.25 42.78
N GLY A 185 -26.06 -3.33 42.03
CA GLY A 185 -26.55 -4.67 42.38
C GLY A 185 -25.98 -5.19 43.71
N GLU A 186 -24.70 -4.93 44.00
CA GLU A 186 -24.05 -5.27 45.28
C GLU A 186 -24.70 -4.46 46.44
N GLN A 187 -24.90 -3.17 46.25
CA GLN A 187 -25.54 -2.33 47.28
C GLN A 187 -26.95 -2.83 47.59
N LYS A 188 -27.76 -3.11 46.56
CA LYS A 188 -29.13 -3.63 46.77
C LYS A 188 -29.15 -4.98 47.48
N ILE A 189 -28.16 -5.85 47.19
CA ILE A 189 -28.01 -7.12 47.88
C ILE A 189 -27.64 -6.88 49.36
N ALA A 190 -26.73 -5.95 49.64
CA ALA A 190 -26.34 -5.60 51.00
C ALA A 190 -27.51 -5.02 51.80
N GLU A 191 -28.29 -4.10 51.21
CA GLU A 191 -29.49 -3.54 51.80
C GLU A 191 -30.55 -4.62 52.10
N ALA A 192 -30.82 -5.51 51.12
CA ALA A 192 -31.75 -6.60 51.31
C ALA A 192 -31.26 -7.63 52.36
N GLN A 193 -29.95 -7.83 52.49
CA GLN A 193 -29.35 -8.67 53.53
C GLN A 193 -29.54 -8.04 54.93
N ALA A 194 -29.37 -6.71 55.04
CA ALA A 194 -29.61 -5.99 56.29
C ALA A 194 -31.10 -6.04 56.68
N GLU A 195 -32.03 -5.76 55.76
CA GLU A 195 -33.46 -5.90 55.99
C GLU A 195 -33.85 -7.34 56.38
N LEU A 196 -33.25 -8.32 55.72
CA LEU A 196 -33.50 -9.73 56.09
C LEU A 196 -32.98 -10.06 57.49
N ALA A 197 -31.83 -9.45 57.91
CA ALA A 197 -31.31 -9.67 59.25
C ALA A 197 -32.23 -9.03 60.29
N ASP A 198 -32.67 -7.80 60.02
CA ASP A 198 -33.64 -7.10 60.88
C ASP A 198 -34.99 -7.86 60.98
N ALA A 199 -35.52 -8.30 59.85
CA ALA A 199 -36.74 -9.11 59.82
C ALA A 199 -36.61 -10.45 60.54
N LYS A 200 -35.42 -11.07 60.44
CA LYS A 200 -35.12 -12.32 61.19
C LYS A 200 -35.05 -12.05 62.70
N ALA A 201 -34.49 -10.92 63.12
CA ALA A 201 -34.47 -10.52 64.52
C ALA A 201 -35.87 -10.30 65.07
N GLU A 202 -36.71 -9.57 64.27
CA GLU A 202 -38.11 -9.31 64.61
C GLU A 202 -38.91 -10.63 64.68
N VAL A 203 -38.71 -11.54 63.72
CA VAL A 203 -39.38 -12.86 63.75
C VAL A 203 -38.88 -13.73 64.91
N ALA A 204 -37.61 -13.58 65.35
CA ALA A 204 -37.09 -14.33 66.51
C ALA A 204 -37.70 -13.81 67.84
N GLU A 205 -38.21 -12.61 67.91
CA GLU A 205 -38.96 -12.08 69.08
C GLU A 205 -40.41 -12.48 69.10
N LEU A 206 -40.94 -13.03 67.96
CA LEU A 206 -42.35 -13.46 67.88
C LEU A 206 -42.52 -14.86 68.51
N GLU A 207 -43.59 -15.03 69.33
CA GLU A 207 -43.96 -16.36 69.94
C GLU A 207 -44.31 -17.46 68.91
N LYS A 208 -44.67 -17.08 67.70
CA LYS A 208 -44.89 -17.96 66.54
C LYS A 208 -44.23 -17.39 65.30
N PRO A 209 -43.06 -17.88 64.89
CA PRO A 209 -42.39 -17.36 63.71
C PRO A 209 -43.19 -17.64 62.44
N LYS A 210 -43.46 -16.59 61.67
CA LYS A 210 -43.96 -16.68 60.31
C LYS A 210 -42.80 -16.68 59.35
N TRP A 211 -42.68 -17.74 58.58
CA TRP A 211 -41.67 -17.82 57.54
C TRP A 211 -42.14 -17.05 56.30
N TYR A 212 -41.39 -16.08 55.87
CA TYR A 212 -41.56 -15.38 54.57
C TYR A 212 -40.49 -15.87 53.63
N ILE A 213 -40.90 -16.51 52.54
CA ILE A 213 -40.00 -16.87 51.47
C ILE A 213 -40.17 -15.79 50.39
N TYR A 214 -39.13 -15.00 50.19
CA TYR A 214 -39.08 -14.06 49.07
C TYR A 214 -38.36 -14.77 47.94
N ASP A 215 -39.00 -14.82 46.75
CA ASP A 215 -38.41 -15.29 45.53
C ASP A 215 -37.52 -14.19 44.93
N ARG A 216 -36.36 -14.61 44.39
CA ARG A 216 -35.40 -13.72 43.77
C ARG A 216 -35.93 -12.98 42.53
N ASN A 217 -37.06 -13.43 41.98
CA ASN A 217 -37.70 -12.81 40.82
C ASN A 217 -38.41 -11.48 41.14
N ASP A 218 -38.56 -11.14 42.43
CA ASP A 218 -39.16 -9.89 42.93
C ASP A 218 -38.15 -8.74 43.04
N LEU A 219 -36.87 -8.96 42.67
CA LEU A 219 -35.85 -7.91 42.70
C LEU A 219 -35.73 -7.24 41.30
N PRO A 220 -36.07 -5.91 41.20
CA PRO A 220 -36.38 -5.24 39.92
C PRO A 220 -35.21 -5.07 38.95
N ASP A 221 -33.95 -5.40 39.27
CA ASP A 221 -32.79 -4.93 38.53
C ASP A 221 -31.92 -6.01 37.84
N TYR A 222 -32.47 -7.19 37.55
CA TYR A 222 -31.77 -8.20 36.77
C TYR A 222 -31.82 -7.96 35.25
N SER A 223 -32.61 -6.98 34.78
CA SER A 223 -32.73 -6.66 33.34
C SER A 223 -31.52 -5.92 32.79
N GLY A 224 -30.79 -5.16 33.62
CA GLY A 224 -29.63 -4.37 33.17
C GLY A 224 -28.43 -5.17 32.65
N TYR A 225 -28.34 -6.45 33.02
CA TYR A 225 -27.29 -7.34 32.47
C TYR A 225 -27.54 -7.75 31.01
N GLY A 226 -28.81 -7.81 30.59
CA GLY A 226 -29.18 -8.09 29.20
C GLY A 226 -28.72 -6.95 28.29
N ASP A 227 -28.96 -5.74 28.69
CA ASP A 227 -28.57 -4.55 27.91
C ASP A 227 -27.06 -4.43 27.75
N ASN A 228 -26.28 -4.81 28.77
CA ASN A 228 -24.82 -4.84 28.67
C ASN A 228 -24.30 -5.96 27.78
N ALA A 229 -24.93 -7.12 27.80
CA ALA A 229 -24.62 -8.20 26.90
C ALA A 229 -24.88 -7.81 25.43
N ASP A 230 -25.95 -7.08 25.17
CA ASP A 230 -26.30 -6.61 23.83
C ASP A 230 -25.33 -5.51 23.34
N ARG A 231 -24.87 -4.63 24.24
CA ARG A 231 -23.82 -3.63 23.91
C ARG A 231 -22.48 -4.28 23.61
N MET A 232 -22.08 -5.29 24.35
CA MET A 232 -20.86 -6.06 24.06
C MET A 232 -20.98 -6.85 22.77
N LYS A 233 -22.16 -7.35 22.43
CA LYS A 233 -22.43 -7.96 21.14
C LYS A 233 -22.29 -6.94 20.00
N ALA A 234 -22.82 -5.73 20.18
CA ALA A 234 -22.66 -4.64 19.21
C ALA A 234 -21.17 -4.25 19.00
N ILE A 235 -20.36 -4.24 20.06
CA ILE A 235 -18.90 -4.08 19.96
C ILE A 235 -18.30 -5.21 19.14
N GLY A 236 -18.71 -6.47 19.41
CA GLY A 236 -18.23 -7.66 18.66
C GLY A 236 -18.60 -7.68 17.17
N GLU A 237 -19.67 -6.99 16.76
CA GLU A 237 -20.07 -6.88 15.35
C GLU A 237 -19.20 -5.92 14.52
N VAL A 238 -18.52 -4.98 15.16
CA VAL A 238 -17.59 -4.05 14.50
C VAL A 238 -16.31 -4.77 14.04
N PHE A 239 -15.90 -5.84 14.74
CA PHE A 239 -14.65 -6.54 14.45
C PHE A 239 -14.56 -7.17 13.07
N PRO A 240 -15.58 -7.86 12.55
CA PRO A 240 -15.49 -8.45 11.22
C PRO A 240 -15.20 -7.40 10.14
N VAL A 241 -15.73 -6.18 10.31
CA VAL A 241 -15.52 -5.07 9.37
C VAL A 241 -14.07 -4.59 9.41
N ILE A 242 -13.52 -4.40 10.61
CA ILE A 242 -12.11 -4.02 10.79
C ILE A 242 -11.17 -5.10 10.23
N PHE A 243 -11.46 -6.37 10.56
CA PHE A 243 -10.65 -7.51 10.10
C PHE A 243 -10.65 -7.63 8.58
N PHE A 244 -11.81 -7.45 7.96
CA PHE A 244 -11.95 -7.49 6.51
C PHE A 244 -11.17 -6.35 5.82
N LEU A 245 -11.23 -5.14 6.37
CA LEU A 245 -10.48 -3.99 5.87
C LEU A 245 -8.96 -4.21 5.92
N VAL A 246 -8.47 -4.74 7.05
CA VAL A 246 -7.04 -5.03 7.22
C VAL A 246 -6.59 -6.17 6.32
N ALA A 247 -7.40 -7.22 6.18
CA ALA A 247 -7.11 -8.33 5.26
C ALA A 247 -7.08 -7.87 3.80
N ALA A 248 -7.98 -6.98 3.40
CA ALA A 248 -8.00 -6.38 2.07
C ALA A 248 -6.73 -5.55 1.81
N LEU A 249 -6.27 -4.78 2.81
CA LEU A 249 -5.03 -4.00 2.75
C LEU A 249 -3.79 -4.88 2.56
N ILE A 250 -3.69 -5.97 3.34
CA ILE A 250 -2.59 -6.92 3.25
C ILE A 250 -2.59 -7.61 1.89
N SER A 251 -3.77 -8.02 1.40
CA SER A 251 -3.91 -8.65 0.08
C SER A 251 -3.51 -7.69 -1.05
N LEU A 252 -3.89 -6.43 -0.94
CA LEU A 252 -3.57 -5.40 -1.93
C LEU A 252 -2.04 -5.16 -2.02
N THR A 253 -1.39 -5.02 -0.86
CA THR A 253 0.07 -4.84 -0.79
C THR A 253 0.84 -6.08 -1.27
N THR A 254 0.32 -7.29 -1.02
CA THR A 254 0.95 -8.53 -1.47
C THR A 254 0.80 -8.72 -2.98
N MET A 255 -0.38 -8.40 -3.56
CA MET A 255 -0.59 -8.47 -5.01
C MET A 255 0.28 -7.48 -5.78
N THR A 256 0.49 -6.28 -5.25
CA THR A 256 1.37 -5.27 -5.86
C THR A 256 2.81 -5.79 -5.98
N ARG A 257 3.27 -6.49 -4.95
CA ARG A 257 4.61 -7.06 -4.91
C ARG A 257 4.81 -8.24 -5.86
N MET A 258 3.73 -9.04 -6.11
CA MET A 258 3.77 -10.17 -7.06
C MET A 258 3.73 -9.73 -8.53
N VAL A 259 3.33 -8.51 -8.82
CA VAL A 259 3.25 -7.97 -10.20
C VAL A 259 4.56 -7.24 -10.57
N GLU A 260 5.39 -6.89 -9.57
CA GLU A 260 6.69 -6.22 -9.75
C GLU A 260 7.89 -7.21 -9.84
N GLU A 261 7.70 -8.50 -9.52
CA GLU A 261 8.63 -9.61 -9.80
C GLU A 261 8.28 -10.33 -11.13
#